data_ae693f9f4622026f7bb059941e8cfc8c
#
_entry.id   ae693f9f4622026f7bb059941e8cfc8c
#
_cell.length_a   1.000
_cell.length_b   1.000
_cell.length_c   1.000
_cell.angle_alpha   90.00
_cell.angle_beta   90.00
_cell.angle_gamma   90.00
#
_symmetry.space_group_name_H-M   'P 1'
#
loop_
_entity.id
_entity.type
_entity.pdbx_description
1 polymer ?
#
loop_
_entity_poly.entity_id
_entity_poly.type
_entity_poly.pdbx_seq_one_letter_code
_entity_poly.pdbx_strand_id
1 'polypeptide(L)'
;MKRATLYSRSTPKNRQAASRINLDANANAQSTPTQPNSKRTLGALKPHLKSPYALLVLGVLVGAAFVWTIQRPDSNAAPPITESKVASIVMETLATKSLPSRASQVAAMVQPSIVKIRTLDGQPPPPGLISEPGKGAGFVIKDDGSILTNYHVVAGSERIVVTFANGLESPASVVSAQPERDLAVLAPARMPDDLQPVVLAPSGQMAPGDMVVAVGFPFGMGPSVSAGVISGLNRTFPIPGGEPLTGLIQFDAAVNPGSSGGPLVNQSGEVLGVVTALLNPSPDGAFAGIGFAITMESAANAAGIPPF
;
A
#
# COMPACT_ATOMS: atom_id res chain seq x y z
N MET A 1 -25.18 0.14 -42.50
CA MET A 1 -25.39 1.61 -42.67
C MET A 1 -25.62 2.27 -41.32
N LYS A 2 -24.99 3.40 -41.10
CA LYS A 2 -24.99 4.38 -40.01
C LYS A 2 -24.01 4.14 -38.86
N ARG A 3 -22.86 4.77 -39.01
CA ARG A 3 -21.88 5.14 -38.00
C ARG A 3 -22.45 6.18 -37.07
N ALA A 4 -22.24 6.03 -35.78
CA ALA A 4 -22.39 7.13 -34.81
C ALA A 4 -21.00 7.43 -34.24
N THR A 5 -20.46 8.58 -34.67
CA THR A 5 -19.22 9.18 -34.18
C THR A 5 -19.61 10.13 -33.04
N LEU A 6 -19.16 9.90 -31.84
CA LEU A 6 -19.26 10.85 -30.74
C LEU A 6 -17.85 11.37 -30.41
N TYR A 7 -17.55 12.51 -30.98
CA TYR A 7 -16.40 13.36 -30.62
C TYR A 7 -16.85 14.34 -29.54
N SER A 8 -16.25 14.30 -28.39
CA SER A 8 -16.29 15.42 -27.45
C SER A 8 -14.88 16.01 -27.36
N ARG A 9 -14.71 17.18 -27.98
CA ARG A 9 -13.55 18.06 -27.78
C ARG A 9 -13.84 18.99 -26.61
N SER A 10 -13.08 18.92 -25.56
CA SER A 10 -12.96 20.01 -24.58
C SER A 10 -11.57 20.65 -24.69
N THR A 11 -11.56 21.86 -25.16
CA THR A 11 -10.40 22.77 -25.19
C THR A 11 -10.15 23.36 -23.79
N PRO A 12 -8.92 23.46 -23.32
CA PRO A 12 -8.62 24.21 -22.10
C PRO A 12 -8.47 25.70 -22.42
N LYS A 13 -9.27 26.53 -21.75
CA LYS A 13 -9.09 27.99 -21.73
C LYS A 13 -7.94 28.35 -20.80
N ASN A 14 -6.89 28.84 -21.42
CA ASN A 14 -5.78 29.58 -20.83
C ASN A 14 -6.31 30.90 -20.22
N ARG A 15 -6.09 31.16 -18.95
CA ARG A 15 -6.17 32.49 -18.33
C ARG A 15 -4.91 32.71 -17.51
N GLN A 16 -3.96 33.33 -18.17
CA GLN A 16 -2.91 34.11 -17.51
C GLN A 16 -3.57 35.35 -16.88
N ALA A 17 -3.33 35.54 -15.59
CA ALA A 17 -3.44 36.85 -14.96
C ALA A 17 -2.16 37.06 -14.15
N ALA A 18 -1.29 37.84 -14.72
CA ALA A 18 -0.15 38.44 -14.07
C ALA A 18 -0.63 39.49 -13.08
N SER A 19 -0.24 39.43 -11.83
CA SER A 19 -0.21 40.64 -10.97
C SER A 19 1.23 40.92 -10.61
N ARG A 20 1.68 42.01 -11.18
CA ARG A 20 2.95 42.69 -10.90
C ARG A 20 2.91 43.28 -9.50
N ILE A 21 3.89 42.96 -8.70
CA ILE A 21 4.19 43.68 -7.47
C ILE A 21 5.17 44.75 -7.86
N ASN A 22 4.74 46.01 -7.75
CA ASN A 22 5.59 47.22 -7.87
C ASN A 22 6.39 47.36 -6.58
N LEU A 23 7.69 47.34 -6.74
CA LEU A 23 8.67 47.96 -5.86
C LEU A 23 8.83 49.40 -6.34
N ASP A 24 8.45 50.36 -5.53
CA ASP A 24 9.01 51.69 -5.63
C ASP A 24 9.33 52.25 -4.25
N ALA A 25 10.60 52.51 -4.14
CA ALA A 25 11.21 53.29 -3.08
C ALA A 25 10.66 54.73 -3.12
N ASN A 26 10.43 55.31 -1.99
CA ASN A 26 10.75 56.74 -1.89
C ASN A 26 11.24 57.14 -0.50
N ALA A 27 12.33 57.83 -0.54
CA ALA A 27 13.07 58.40 0.54
C ALA A 27 12.48 59.76 1.00
N ASN A 28 12.88 60.11 2.17
CA ASN A 28 13.01 61.50 2.64
C ASN A 28 11.79 62.19 3.25
N ALA A 29 11.86 62.39 4.55
CA ALA A 29 11.79 63.76 5.09
C ALA A 29 12.20 63.75 6.58
N GLN A 30 13.27 64.45 6.83
CA GLN A 30 13.72 64.95 8.12
C GLN A 30 12.67 65.86 8.76
N SER A 31 12.42 65.71 10.03
CA SER A 31 12.15 66.86 10.94
C SER A 31 12.41 66.45 12.37
N THR A 32 13.52 66.93 12.87
CA THR A 32 13.74 67.18 14.29
C THR A 32 12.86 68.35 14.70
N PRO A 33 12.27 68.33 15.91
CA PRO A 33 12.69 69.37 16.82
C PRO A 33 12.83 68.91 18.30
N THR A 34 13.89 69.43 18.86
CA THR A 34 13.99 70.13 20.17
C THR A 34 13.57 69.38 21.44
N GLN A 35 14.60 69.06 22.21
CA GLN A 35 14.55 68.85 23.66
C GLN A 35 13.94 70.02 24.37
N PRO A 36 13.35 69.80 25.54
CA PRO A 36 13.75 70.58 26.71
C PRO A 36 14.32 69.69 27.82
N ASN A 37 15.46 70.09 28.17
CA ASN A 37 16.26 69.72 29.29
C ASN A 37 15.48 69.91 30.59
N SER A 38 15.17 68.83 31.32
CA SER A 38 14.70 68.89 32.71
C SER A 38 15.61 68.00 33.53
N LYS A 39 16.61 68.63 34.09
CA LYS A 39 17.45 68.06 35.18
C LYS A 39 16.55 67.84 36.37
N ARG A 40 16.01 66.65 36.55
CA ARG A 40 15.54 66.15 37.86
C ARG A 40 16.71 65.53 38.57
N THR A 41 17.25 66.25 39.51
CA THR A 41 18.19 65.78 40.53
C THR A 41 17.52 64.59 41.28
N LEU A 42 18.07 63.38 41.07
CA LEU A 42 17.81 62.26 41.93
C LEU A 42 18.40 62.59 43.34
N GLY A 43 17.51 62.97 44.27
CA GLY A 43 17.87 63.01 45.63
C GLY A 43 18.37 61.63 46.11
N ALA A 44 19.61 61.62 46.57
CA ALA A 44 20.21 60.46 47.18
C ALA A 44 19.39 59.98 48.38
N LEU A 45 18.56 58.95 48.21
CA LEU A 45 18.03 58.20 49.32
C LEU A 45 19.20 57.49 50.01
N LYS A 46 19.67 58.03 51.11
CA LYS A 46 20.58 57.29 51.98
C LYS A 46 19.84 56.09 52.57
N PRO A 47 20.33 54.86 52.34
CA PRO A 47 19.67 53.68 52.86
C PRO A 47 19.90 53.64 54.37
N HIS A 48 18.86 53.86 55.14
CA HIS A 48 18.81 53.53 56.62
C HIS A 48 18.69 51.99 56.78
N LEU A 49 19.77 51.28 56.38
CA LEU A 49 19.85 49.83 56.46
C LEU A 49 20.40 49.32 57.80
N LYS A 50 20.19 50.06 58.87
CA LYS A 50 20.68 49.64 60.20
C LYS A 50 19.56 49.19 61.19
N SER A 51 18.35 49.06 60.66
CA SER A 51 17.25 48.51 61.48
C SER A 51 17.20 46.99 61.30
N PRO A 52 17.22 46.20 62.39
CA PRO A 52 17.10 44.75 62.30
C PRO A 52 15.77 44.32 61.62
N TYR A 53 14.74 45.17 61.69
CA TYR A 53 13.46 44.94 60.99
C TYR A 53 13.56 45.10 59.47
N ALA A 54 14.44 45.96 58.94
CA ALA A 54 14.65 46.14 57.51
C ALA A 54 15.33 44.89 56.89
N LEU A 55 16.25 44.28 57.61
CA LEU A 55 16.89 43.01 57.14
C LEU A 55 15.90 41.85 57.22
N LEU A 56 15.02 41.81 58.16
CA LEU A 56 13.98 40.79 58.32
C LEU A 56 12.95 40.90 57.18
N VAL A 57 12.51 42.10 56.87
CA VAL A 57 11.58 42.37 55.75
C VAL A 57 12.24 42.02 54.41
N LEU A 58 13.53 42.38 54.24
CA LEU A 58 14.27 42.01 52.99
C LEU A 58 14.40 40.50 52.87
N GLY A 59 14.71 39.78 53.94
CA GLY A 59 14.78 38.32 53.97
C GLY A 59 13.43 37.66 53.61
N VAL A 60 12.33 38.19 54.11
CA VAL A 60 10.97 37.68 53.77
C VAL A 60 10.64 37.93 52.31
N LEU A 61 10.98 39.13 51.78
CA LEU A 61 10.74 39.46 50.36
C LEU A 61 11.60 38.58 49.41
N VAL A 62 12.87 38.35 49.74
CA VAL A 62 13.76 37.48 48.98
C VAL A 62 13.26 36.04 49.04
N GLY A 63 12.87 35.57 50.23
CA GLY A 63 12.26 34.25 50.41
C GLY A 63 10.98 34.08 49.61
N ALA A 64 10.08 35.06 49.65
CA ALA A 64 8.83 35.06 48.87
C ALA A 64 9.10 35.08 47.35
N ALA A 65 10.06 35.88 46.88
CA ALA A 65 10.48 35.92 45.49
C ALA A 65 11.09 34.58 45.05
N PHE A 66 11.88 33.94 45.91
CA PHE A 66 12.48 32.64 45.66
C PHE A 66 11.40 31.52 45.57
N VAL A 67 10.45 31.52 46.50
CA VAL A 67 9.31 30.59 46.47
C VAL A 67 8.47 30.83 45.20
N TRP A 68 8.23 32.09 44.82
CA TRP A 68 7.48 32.44 43.62
C TRP A 68 8.18 32.00 42.32
N THR A 69 9.53 32.04 42.27
CA THR A 69 10.29 31.53 41.11
C THR A 69 10.28 30.03 41.03
N ILE A 70 10.28 29.30 42.16
CA ILE A 70 10.18 27.83 42.20
C ILE A 70 8.76 27.35 41.85
N GLN A 71 7.73 28.11 42.26
CA GLN A 71 6.33 27.79 42.03
C GLN A 71 5.80 28.29 40.66
N ARG A 72 6.65 28.95 39.85
CA ARG A 72 6.22 29.28 38.49
C ARG A 72 5.95 27.97 37.75
N PRO A 73 4.71 27.70 37.34
CA PRO A 73 4.47 26.55 36.44
C PRO A 73 5.33 26.76 35.20
N ASP A 74 6.07 25.73 34.82
CA ASP A 74 6.82 25.74 33.58
C ASP A 74 5.88 26.07 32.42
N SER A 75 5.92 27.34 31.98
CA SER A 75 5.11 27.81 30.84
C SER A 75 5.45 27.10 29.53
N ASN A 76 6.50 26.26 29.53
CA ASN A 76 6.89 25.39 28.44
C ASN A 76 6.42 23.93 28.61
N ALA A 77 5.71 23.60 29.69
CA ALA A 77 5.09 22.30 29.80
C ALA A 77 4.04 22.16 28.69
N ALA A 78 4.27 21.24 27.76
CA ALA A 78 3.27 20.94 26.72
C ALA A 78 1.92 20.64 27.42
N PRO A 79 0.82 21.25 26.95
CA PRO A 79 -0.48 21.02 27.58
C PRO A 79 -0.80 19.52 27.60
N PRO A 80 -1.36 19.01 28.71
CA PRO A 80 -1.68 17.59 28.78
C PRO A 80 -2.56 17.19 27.60
N ILE A 81 -2.19 16.07 26.96
CA ILE A 81 -2.98 15.51 25.88
C ILE A 81 -4.30 15.03 26.47
N THR A 82 -5.37 15.77 26.23
CA THR A 82 -6.72 15.42 26.67
C THR A 82 -7.40 14.58 25.59
N GLU A 83 -8.32 13.72 26.01
CA GLU A 83 -9.12 12.87 25.12
C GLU A 83 -9.84 13.67 24.02
N SER A 84 -10.38 14.84 24.38
CA SER A 84 -11.01 15.77 23.44
C SER A 84 -10.03 16.34 22.41
N LYS A 85 -8.78 16.59 22.80
CA LYS A 85 -7.73 17.05 21.88
C LYS A 85 -7.32 15.96 20.89
N VAL A 86 -7.19 14.72 21.38
CA VAL A 86 -6.93 13.57 20.51
C VAL A 86 -8.08 13.38 19.53
N ALA A 87 -9.31 13.39 19.99
CA ALA A 87 -10.49 13.27 19.14
C ALA A 87 -10.55 14.38 18.09
N SER A 88 -10.28 15.63 18.44
CA SER A 88 -10.28 16.74 17.47
C SER A 88 -9.18 16.59 16.40
N ILE A 89 -7.96 16.17 16.79
CA ILE A 89 -6.86 15.94 15.85
C ILE A 89 -7.20 14.78 14.91
N VAL A 90 -7.77 13.70 15.43
CA VAL A 90 -8.22 12.56 14.62
C VAL A 90 -9.30 12.99 13.63
N MET A 91 -10.32 13.71 14.08
CA MET A 91 -11.39 14.19 13.20
C MET A 91 -10.88 15.17 12.14
N GLU A 92 -10.00 16.08 12.49
CA GLU A 92 -9.37 17.00 11.52
C GLU A 92 -8.49 16.26 10.53
N THR A 93 -7.71 15.28 10.99
CA THR A 93 -6.87 14.45 10.12
C THR A 93 -7.71 13.64 9.14
N LEU A 94 -8.81 13.01 9.60
CA LEU A 94 -9.72 12.25 8.76
C LEU A 94 -10.50 13.15 7.78
N ALA A 95 -10.78 14.40 8.15
CA ALA A 95 -11.47 15.35 7.27
C ALA A 95 -10.55 15.95 6.19
N THR A 96 -9.25 16.08 6.47
CA THR A 96 -8.30 16.77 5.60
C THR A 96 -7.36 15.86 4.81
N LYS A 97 -7.13 14.62 5.27
CA LYS A 97 -6.25 13.63 4.61
C LYS A 97 -7.09 12.47 4.10
N SER A 98 -7.07 12.24 2.78
CA SER A 98 -7.53 10.97 2.24
C SER A 98 -6.54 9.87 2.64
N LEU A 99 -6.99 8.93 3.45
CA LEU A 99 -6.19 7.75 3.76
C LEU A 99 -6.11 6.85 2.51
N PRO A 100 -4.95 6.24 2.22
CA PRO A 100 -4.86 5.23 1.18
C PRO A 100 -5.89 4.12 1.43
N SER A 101 -6.54 3.64 0.37
CA SER A 101 -7.46 2.51 0.50
C SER A 101 -6.73 1.29 1.06
N ARG A 102 -7.45 0.43 1.78
CA ARG A 102 -6.84 -0.81 2.31
C ARG A 102 -6.27 -1.67 1.19
N ALA A 103 -6.97 -1.76 0.06
CA ALA A 103 -6.49 -2.48 -1.12
C ALA A 103 -5.15 -1.92 -1.66
N SER A 104 -4.99 -0.59 -1.68
CA SER A 104 -3.74 0.04 -2.09
C SER A 104 -2.58 -0.28 -1.13
N GLN A 105 -2.84 -0.28 0.17
CA GLN A 105 -1.84 -0.64 1.18
C GLN A 105 -1.40 -2.10 1.04
N VAL A 106 -2.36 -3.02 0.92
CA VAL A 106 -2.12 -4.46 0.72
C VAL A 106 -1.34 -4.71 -0.57
N ALA A 107 -1.74 -4.07 -1.67
CA ALA A 107 -1.03 -4.19 -2.94
C ALA A 107 0.44 -3.75 -2.83
N ALA A 108 0.71 -2.64 -2.13
CA ALA A 108 2.07 -2.15 -1.92
C ALA A 108 2.94 -3.13 -1.11
N MET A 109 2.34 -3.89 -0.18
CA MET A 109 3.06 -4.89 0.62
C MET A 109 3.52 -6.08 -0.23
N VAL A 110 2.68 -6.54 -1.17
CA VAL A 110 2.97 -7.76 -1.94
C VAL A 110 3.61 -7.49 -3.29
N GLN A 111 3.48 -6.29 -3.83
CA GLN A 111 3.98 -5.93 -5.15
C GLN A 111 5.47 -6.24 -5.37
N PRO A 112 6.40 -6.07 -4.39
CA PRO A 112 7.80 -6.44 -4.57
C PRO A 112 8.03 -7.92 -4.85
N SER A 113 7.11 -8.78 -4.39
CA SER A 113 7.20 -10.23 -4.51
C SER A 113 6.52 -10.79 -5.76
N ILE A 114 5.78 -9.95 -6.52
CA ILE A 114 5.02 -10.40 -7.68
C ILE A 114 5.90 -10.43 -8.92
N VAL A 115 5.78 -11.50 -9.69
CA VAL A 115 6.50 -11.65 -10.96
C VAL A 115 5.54 -11.82 -12.12
N LYS A 116 5.89 -11.23 -13.27
CA LYS A 116 5.25 -11.52 -14.54
C LYS A 116 5.93 -12.72 -15.17
N ILE A 117 5.14 -13.67 -15.67
CA ILE A 117 5.63 -14.87 -16.34
C ILE A 117 5.28 -14.78 -17.83
N ARG A 118 6.27 -15.07 -18.68
CA ARG A 118 6.10 -15.25 -20.11
C ARG A 118 6.70 -16.56 -20.53
N THR A 119 5.96 -17.33 -21.34
CA THR A 119 6.50 -18.49 -22.07
C THR A 119 6.58 -18.15 -23.54
N LEU A 120 7.60 -18.64 -24.22
CA LEU A 120 7.87 -18.32 -25.63
C LEU A 120 7.40 -19.42 -26.57
N ASP A 121 7.06 -20.59 -26.02
CA ASP A 121 6.72 -21.84 -26.74
C ASP A 121 5.63 -22.64 -26.00
N GLY A 122 4.91 -21.99 -25.08
CA GLY A 122 3.85 -22.63 -24.28
C GLY A 122 2.64 -23.05 -25.12
N GLN A 123 1.95 -24.09 -24.64
CA GLN A 123 0.70 -24.57 -25.26
C GLN A 123 -0.49 -23.71 -24.78
N PRO A 124 -1.58 -23.68 -25.58
CA PRO A 124 -2.81 -23.04 -25.11
C PRO A 124 -3.34 -23.75 -23.85
N PRO A 125 -3.92 -23.01 -22.88
CA PRO A 125 -4.47 -23.60 -21.67
C PRO A 125 -5.65 -24.49 -21.99
N PRO A 126 -5.98 -25.48 -21.14
CA PRO A 126 -7.21 -26.25 -21.21
C PRO A 126 -8.44 -25.35 -21.27
N PRO A 127 -9.52 -25.75 -21.97
CA PRO A 127 -10.78 -25.00 -21.98
C PRO A 127 -11.31 -24.76 -20.56
N GLY A 128 -11.77 -23.54 -20.30
CA GLY A 128 -12.29 -23.13 -18.97
C GLY A 128 -11.29 -22.49 -18.05
N LEU A 129 -9.98 -22.68 -18.25
CA LEU A 129 -8.94 -21.90 -17.58
C LEU A 129 -8.67 -20.60 -18.35
N ILE A 130 -8.54 -19.49 -17.64
CA ILE A 130 -8.38 -18.19 -18.26
C ILE A 130 -6.91 -17.84 -18.30
N SER A 131 -6.30 -18.11 -19.40
CA SER A 131 -4.94 -17.69 -19.66
C SER A 131 -4.82 -17.25 -21.12
N GLU A 132 -4.10 -16.16 -21.34
CA GLU A 132 -3.50 -15.95 -22.66
C GLU A 132 -2.33 -16.91 -22.80
N PRO A 133 -2.19 -17.61 -23.94
CA PRO A 133 -1.05 -18.49 -24.16
C PRO A 133 0.26 -17.77 -23.86
N GLY A 134 1.04 -18.35 -22.97
CA GLY A 134 2.35 -17.82 -22.63
C GLY A 134 2.39 -16.58 -21.74
N LYS A 135 1.30 -16.23 -21.07
CA LYS A 135 1.26 -15.07 -20.14
C LYS A 135 0.57 -15.43 -18.85
N GLY A 136 1.18 -15.05 -17.72
CA GLY A 136 0.64 -15.24 -16.40
C GLY A 136 1.38 -14.42 -15.36
N ALA A 137 1.01 -14.66 -14.12
CA ALA A 137 1.62 -14.11 -12.94
C ALA A 137 2.23 -15.21 -12.06
N GLY A 138 3.04 -14.82 -11.12
CA GLY A 138 3.55 -15.65 -10.05
C GLY A 138 3.97 -14.78 -8.88
N PHE A 139 4.39 -15.40 -7.80
CA PHE A 139 4.93 -14.68 -6.66
C PHE A 139 6.02 -15.50 -5.96
N VAL A 140 6.96 -14.78 -5.38
CA VAL A 140 8.11 -15.36 -4.68
C VAL A 140 7.66 -15.90 -3.33
N ILE A 141 8.00 -17.16 -3.03
CA ILE A 141 7.57 -17.87 -1.80
C ILE A 141 8.73 -18.20 -0.86
N LYS A 142 9.98 -18.08 -1.31
CA LYS A 142 11.19 -18.35 -0.51
C LYS A 142 12.31 -17.38 -0.85
N ASP A 143 13.26 -17.23 0.08
CA ASP A 143 14.45 -16.38 -0.11
C ASP A 143 15.40 -16.87 -1.20
N ASP A 144 15.29 -18.14 -1.60
CA ASP A 144 16.04 -18.72 -2.71
C ASP A 144 15.50 -18.32 -4.10
N GLY A 145 14.46 -17.47 -4.13
CA GLY A 145 13.81 -17.00 -5.34
C GLY A 145 12.77 -17.95 -5.92
N SER A 146 12.41 -19.03 -5.22
CA SER A 146 11.34 -19.95 -5.65
C SER A 146 10.04 -19.19 -5.89
N ILE A 147 9.45 -19.39 -7.08
CA ILE A 147 8.24 -18.70 -7.53
C ILE A 147 7.11 -19.71 -7.66
N LEU A 148 5.97 -19.41 -7.04
CA LEU A 148 4.73 -20.18 -7.20
C LEU A 148 3.87 -19.57 -8.31
N THR A 149 3.31 -20.44 -9.15
CA THR A 149 2.39 -20.07 -10.23
C THR A 149 1.45 -21.22 -10.55
N ASN A 150 0.54 -21.03 -11.52
CA ASN A 150 -0.26 -22.14 -12.05
C ASN A 150 0.54 -22.98 -13.05
N TYR A 151 0.23 -24.29 -13.09
CA TYR A 151 0.83 -25.21 -14.04
C TYR A 151 0.46 -24.86 -15.49
N HIS A 152 -0.81 -24.53 -15.76
CA HIS A 152 -1.26 -24.19 -17.10
C HIS A 152 -0.58 -22.94 -17.70
N VAL A 153 0.00 -22.06 -16.88
CA VAL A 153 0.78 -20.90 -17.34
C VAL A 153 2.09 -21.33 -17.99
N VAL A 154 2.69 -22.44 -17.52
CA VAL A 154 4.02 -22.90 -17.93
C VAL A 154 4.01 -24.26 -18.63
N ALA A 155 2.84 -24.88 -18.74
CA ALA A 155 2.70 -26.22 -19.31
C ALA A 155 3.26 -26.30 -20.73
N GLY A 156 4.11 -27.32 -20.97
CA GLY A 156 4.69 -27.60 -22.28
C GLY A 156 5.70 -26.57 -22.80
N SER A 157 6.12 -25.61 -21.95
CA SER A 157 7.13 -24.63 -22.32
C SER A 157 8.50 -25.00 -21.77
N GLU A 158 9.51 -24.97 -22.63
CA GLU A 158 10.92 -25.08 -22.26
C GLU A 158 11.57 -23.70 -22.03
N ARG A 159 10.94 -22.63 -22.54
CA ARG A 159 11.47 -21.27 -22.49
C ARG A 159 10.58 -20.35 -21.67
N ILE A 160 10.84 -20.31 -20.37
CA ILE A 160 10.11 -19.50 -19.41
C ILE A 160 10.99 -18.30 -19.03
N VAL A 161 10.40 -17.10 -19.07
CA VAL A 161 11.02 -15.85 -18.62
C VAL A 161 10.16 -15.23 -17.54
N VAL A 162 10.77 -14.91 -16.40
CA VAL A 162 10.14 -14.18 -15.32
C VAL A 162 10.67 -12.76 -15.27
N THR A 163 9.78 -11.80 -15.04
CA THR A 163 10.14 -10.38 -14.82
C THR A 163 9.76 -10.00 -13.40
N PHE A 164 10.73 -9.63 -12.59
CA PHE A 164 10.55 -9.19 -11.21
C PHE A 164 10.01 -7.76 -11.14
N ALA A 165 9.56 -7.34 -9.96
CA ALA A 165 8.97 -6.02 -9.74
C ALA A 165 9.91 -4.85 -10.09
N ASN A 166 11.22 -5.02 -9.92
CA ASN A 166 12.24 -4.04 -10.30
C ASN A 166 12.59 -4.03 -11.81
N GLY A 167 11.91 -4.87 -12.61
CA GLY A 167 12.13 -4.99 -14.05
C GLY A 167 13.24 -5.97 -14.45
N LEU A 168 13.92 -6.64 -13.52
CA LEU A 168 14.89 -7.68 -13.85
C LEU A 168 14.20 -8.84 -14.55
N GLU A 169 14.66 -9.19 -15.76
CA GLU A 169 14.23 -10.39 -16.46
C GLU A 169 15.23 -11.54 -16.21
N SER A 170 14.70 -12.72 -15.97
CA SER A 170 15.48 -13.93 -15.76
C SER A 170 14.85 -15.13 -16.47
N PRO A 171 15.61 -15.96 -17.15
CA PRO A 171 15.18 -17.31 -17.49
C PRO A 171 14.79 -18.06 -16.21
N ALA A 172 13.80 -18.92 -16.29
CA ALA A 172 13.38 -19.76 -15.17
C ALA A 172 13.11 -21.19 -15.65
N SER A 173 13.23 -22.14 -14.75
CA SER A 173 12.92 -23.55 -14.99
C SER A 173 11.87 -24.06 -14.01
N VAL A 174 11.05 -25.01 -14.44
CA VAL A 174 10.10 -25.71 -13.57
C VAL A 174 10.87 -26.68 -12.68
N VAL A 175 10.82 -26.52 -11.37
CA VAL A 175 11.47 -27.41 -10.40
C VAL A 175 10.50 -28.36 -9.73
N SER A 176 9.21 -28.00 -9.70
CA SER A 176 8.12 -28.88 -9.23
C SER A 176 6.85 -28.54 -9.98
N ALA A 177 6.06 -29.57 -10.30
CA ALA A 177 4.75 -29.39 -10.92
C ALA A 177 3.76 -30.40 -10.38
N GLN A 178 2.53 -29.95 -10.16
CA GLN A 178 1.36 -30.76 -9.81
C GLN A 178 0.21 -30.41 -10.77
N PRO A 179 0.18 -31.04 -11.94
CA PRO A 179 -0.84 -30.75 -12.97
C PRO A 179 -2.27 -30.96 -12.48
N GLU A 180 -2.49 -31.96 -11.62
CA GLU A 180 -3.79 -32.29 -11.03
C GLU A 180 -4.33 -31.21 -10.08
N ARG A 181 -3.47 -30.32 -9.62
CA ARG A 181 -3.82 -29.16 -8.76
C ARG A 181 -3.60 -27.83 -9.48
N ASP A 182 -3.19 -27.88 -10.73
CA ASP A 182 -2.82 -26.69 -11.51
C ASP A 182 -1.76 -25.80 -10.84
N LEU A 183 -0.71 -26.40 -10.27
CA LEU A 183 0.36 -25.69 -9.58
C LEU A 183 1.73 -26.03 -10.16
N ALA A 184 2.62 -25.03 -10.18
CA ALA A 184 4.03 -25.18 -10.54
C ALA A 184 4.91 -24.26 -9.67
N VAL A 185 6.12 -24.73 -9.40
CA VAL A 185 7.18 -23.95 -8.76
C VAL A 185 8.31 -23.74 -9.76
N LEU A 186 8.73 -22.49 -9.90
CA LEU A 186 9.82 -22.10 -10.78
C LEU A 186 11.04 -21.69 -9.98
N ALA A 187 12.24 -21.99 -10.52
CA ALA A 187 13.50 -21.44 -10.06
C ALA A 187 14.04 -20.48 -11.12
N PRO A 188 14.23 -19.20 -10.81
CA PRO A 188 14.85 -18.25 -11.72
C PRO A 188 16.37 -18.45 -11.77
N ALA A 189 16.99 -18.23 -12.93
CA ALA A 189 18.46 -18.30 -13.06
C ALA A 189 19.17 -17.10 -12.38
N ARG A 190 18.47 -15.98 -12.22
CA ARG A 190 18.95 -14.77 -11.54
C ARG A 190 17.78 -14.16 -10.76
N MET A 191 18.08 -13.57 -9.63
CA MET A 191 17.10 -12.88 -8.77
C MET A 191 17.63 -11.52 -8.32
N PRO A 192 16.76 -10.58 -7.93
CA PRO A 192 17.17 -9.30 -7.32
C PRO A 192 17.82 -9.52 -5.95
N ASP A 193 18.75 -8.61 -5.59
CA ASP A 193 19.42 -8.64 -4.27
C ASP A 193 18.44 -8.26 -3.13
N ASP A 194 17.39 -7.51 -3.45
CA ASP A 194 16.36 -7.01 -2.53
C ASP A 194 15.06 -7.84 -2.58
N LEU A 195 15.16 -9.10 -2.99
CA LEU A 195 14.02 -10.00 -3.13
C LEU A 195 13.28 -10.18 -1.80
N GLN A 196 11.97 -10.08 -1.83
CA GLN A 196 11.11 -10.28 -0.66
C GLN A 196 10.08 -11.37 -0.96
N PRO A 197 10.09 -12.51 -0.25
CA PRO A 197 9.02 -13.49 -0.32
C PRO A 197 7.73 -12.94 0.28
N VAL A 198 6.60 -13.46 -0.21
CA VAL A 198 5.29 -13.18 0.39
C VAL A 198 5.15 -13.87 1.75
N VAL A 199 4.28 -13.33 2.60
CA VAL A 199 3.80 -14.00 3.80
C VAL A 199 2.61 -14.87 3.42
N LEU A 200 2.63 -16.14 3.81
CA LEU A 200 1.57 -17.11 3.54
C LEU A 200 0.59 -17.16 4.72
N ALA A 201 -0.71 -17.14 4.43
CA ALA A 201 -1.75 -17.21 5.46
C ALA A 201 -2.21 -18.66 5.67
N PRO A 202 -2.48 -19.07 6.92
CA PRO A 202 -3.15 -20.33 7.20
C PRO A 202 -4.59 -20.29 6.70
N SER A 203 -5.04 -21.37 6.03
CA SER A 203 -6.36 -21.45 5.38
C SER A 203 -7.56 -21.45 6.36
N GLY A 204 -7.32 -21.73 7.64
CA GLY A 204 -8.38 -21.95 8.62
C GLY A 204 -9.13 -20.70 9.13
N GLN A 205 -8.71 -19.50 8.70
CA GLN A 205 -9.29 -18.23 9.18
C GLN A 205 -10.10 -17.46 8.13
N MET A 206 -10.44 -18.10 7.00
CA MET A 206 -11.19 -17.47 5.93
C MET A 206 -12.70 -17.65 6.12
N ALA A 207 -13.45 -16.56 5.89
CA ALA A 207 -14.91 -16.58 5.87
C ALA A 207 -15.48 -15.86 4.64
N PRO A 208 -16.65 -16.28 4.11
CA PRO A 208 -17.37 -15.49 3.12
C PRO A 208 -17.64 -14.07 3.63
N GLY A 209 -17.35 -13.06 2.78
CA GLY A 209 -17.43 -11.64 3.12
C GLY A 209 -16.08 -11.02 3.50
N ASP A 210 -15.05 -11.80 3.77
CA ASP A 210 -13.71 -11.27 4.04
C ASP A 210 -13.16 -10.56 2.80
N MET A 211 -12.59 -9.37 2.99
CA MET A 211 -11.99 -8.59 1.92
C MET A 211 -10.74 -9.28 1.40
N VAL A 212 -10.64 -9.37 0.09
CA VAL A 212 -9.48 -9.90 -0.61
C VAL A 212 -9.00 -8.94 -1.71
N VAL A 213 -7.72 -9.04 -2.03
CA VAL A 213 -7.06 -8.30 -3.12
C VAL A 213 -6.39 -9.31 -4.04
N ALA A 214 -6.68 -9.24 -5.33
CA ALA A 214 -5.99 -9.99 -6.37
C ALA A 214 -4.96 -9.09 -7.06
N VAL A 215 -3.76 -9.62 -7.29
CA VAL A 215 -2.68 -8.92 -8.01
C VAL A 215 -2.18 -9.80 -9.14
N GLY A 216 -2.02 -9.21 -10.34
CA GLY A 216 -1.57 -9.94 -11.51
C GLY A 216 -1.21 -9.04 -12.68
N PHE A 217 -1.03 -9.63 -13.85
CA PHE A 217 -0.65 -8.92 -15.06
C PHE A 217 -1.67 -9.14 -16.19
N PRO A 218 -2.95 -8.73 -16.02
CA PRO A 218 -3.97 -8.97 -17.01
C PRO A 218 -3.54 -8.44 -18.38
N PHE A 219 -3.71 -9.28 -19.40
CA PHE A 219 -3.30 -9.01 -20.80
C PHE A 219 -1.81 -8.66 -20.95
N GLY A 220 -0.95 -9.07 -19.99
CA GLY A 220 0.47 -8.74 -20.00
C GLY A 220 0.80 -7.28 -19.74
N MET A 221 -0.18 -6.47 -19.38
CA MET A 221 -0.01 -5.08 -18.94
C MET A 221 0.76 -5.01 -17.62
N GLY A 222 1.06 -3.84 -17.11
CA GLY A 222 1.68 -3.65 -15.79
C GLY A 222 0.87 -4.29 -14.66
N PRO A 223 1.43 -4.37 -13.43
CA PRO A 223 0.72 -4.97 -12.32
C PRO A 223 -0.63 -4.28 -12.09
N SER A 224 -1.67 -5.08 -12.02
CA SER A 224 -3.05 -4.63 -11.79
C SER A 224 -3.54 -5.17 -10.48
N VAL A 225 -4.27 -4.34 -9.76
CA VAL A 225 -4.82 -4.61 -8.43
C VAL A 225 -6.33 -4.53 -8.52
N SER A 226 -7.01 -5.56 -8.05
CA SER A 226 -8.46 -5.55 -7.86
C SER A 226 -8.80 -5.98 -6.44
N ALA A 227 -9.89 -5.44 -5.89
CA ALA A 227 -10.37 -5.78 -4.56
C ALA A 227 -11.80 -6.28 -4.63
N GLY A 228 -12.13 -7.22 -3.77
CA GLY A 228 -13.42 -7.83 -3.62
C GLY A 228 -13.54 -8.57 -2.30
N VAL A 229 -14.39 -9.57 -2.25
CA VAL A 229 -14.59 -10.42 -1.06
C VAL A 229 -14.54 -11.91 -1.41
N ILE A 230 -14.27 -12.73 -0.42
CA ILE A 230 -14.51 -14.17 -0.52
C ILE A 230 -16.01 -14.38 -0.66
N SER A 231 -16.44 -14.94 -1.80
CA SER A 231 -17.83 -15.24 -2.08
C SER A 231 -18.23 -16.64 -1.57
N GLY A 232 -17.26 -17.53 -1.38
CA GLY A 232 -17.50 -18.88 -0.89
C GLY A 232 -16.21 -19.68 -0.79
N LEU A 233 -16.29 -20.79 -0.06
CA LEU A 233 -15.16 -21.70 0.19
C LEU A 233 -15.53 -23.11 -0.27
N ASN A 234 -14.52 -23.99 -0.38
CA ASN A 234 -14.66 -25.39 -0.77
C ASN A 234 -15.41 -25.58 -2.09
N ARG A 235 -15.13 -24.71 -3.08
CA ARG A 235 -15.75 -24.81 -4.39
C ARG A 235 -15.05 -25.84 -5.27
N THR A 236 -15.81 -26.41 -6.19
CA THR A 236 -15.29 -27.32 -7.22
C THR A 236 -15.46 -26.65 -8.58
N PHE A 237 -14.39 -26.62 -9.38
CA PHE A 237 -14.39 -26.10 -10.73
C PHE A 237 -14.14 -27.26 -11.72
N PRO A 238 -15.09 -27.56 -12.63
CA PRO A 238 -14.94 -28.63 -13.60
C PRO A 238 -13.95 -28.22 -14.70
N ILE A 239 -12.98 -29.08 -14.99
CA ILE A 239 -12.09 -28.93 -16.14
C ILE A 239 -12.56 -29.90 -17.24
N PRO A 240 -12.98 -29.41 -18.42
CA PRO A 240 -13.38 -30.27 -19.53
C PRO A 240 -12.26 -31.25 -19.93
N GLY A 241 -12.53 -32.55 -19.84
CA GLY A 241 -11.56 -33.59 -20.21
C GLY A 241 -10.45 -33.84 -19.18
N GLY A 242 -10.51 -33.20 -18.01
CA GLY A 242 -9.58 -33.36 -16.89
C GLY A 242 -10.27 -33.61 -15.57
N GLU A 243 -9.47 -33.79 -14.52
CA GLU A 243 -9.99 -33.87 -13.14
C GLU A 243 -10.43 -32.49 -12.66
N PRO A 244 -11.54 -32.39 -11.90
CA PRO A 244 -12.01 -31.10 -11.38
C PRO A 244 -11.06 -30.55 -10.31
N LEU A 245 -10.83 -29.25 -10.31
CA LEU A 245 -10.19 -28.56 -9.19
C LEU A 245 -11.14 -28.46 -8.03
N THR A 246 -10.73 -28.87 -6.85
CA THR A 246 -11.55 -28.91 -5.63
C THR A 246 -10.95 -28.09 -4.50
N GLY A 247 -11.75 -27.76 -3.48
CA GLY A 247 -11.26 -26.98 -2.32
C GLY A 247 -10.96 -25.53 -2.63
N LEU A 248 -11.54 -24.96 -3.69
CA LEU A 248 -11.21 -23.62 -4.15
C LEU A 248 -11.88 -22.52 -3.31
N ILE A 249 -11.21 -21.38 -3.23
CA ILE A 249 -11.75 -20.11 -2.78
C ILE A 249 -12.48 -19.47 -3.96
N GLN A 250 -13.76 -19.13 -3.82
CA GLN A 250 -14.51 -18.30 -4.75
C GLN A 250 -14.43 -16.84 -4.28
N PHE A 251 -14.19 -15.91 -5.20
CA PHE A 251 -14.11 -14.48 -4.90
C PHE A 251 -14.63 -13.65 -6.08
N ASP A 252 -14.91 -12.34 -5.82
CA ASP A 252 -15.46 -11.41 -6.81
C ASP A 252 -14.52 -10.26 -7.21
N ALA A 253 -13.28 -10.22 -6.68
CA ALA A 253 -12.26 -9.32 -7.19
C ALA A 253 -12.03 -9.59 -8.69
N ALA A 254 -12.03 -8.53 -9.51
CA ALA A 254 -11.92 -8.68 -10.95
C ALA A 254 -10.58 -9.30 -11.38
N VAL A 255 -10.64 -10.41 -12.11
CA VAL A 255 -9.49 -11.10 -12.68
C VAL A 255 -9.73 -11.36 -14.17
N ASN A 256 -8.65 -11.40 -14.95
CA ASN A 256 -8.69 -11.59 -16.38
C ASN A 256 -7.49 -12.44 -16.83
N PRO A 257 -7.42 -12.90 -18.08
CA PRO A 257 -6.26 -13.59 -18.64
C PRO A 257 -4.96 -12.85 -18.32
N GLY A 258 -3.98 -13.57 -17.74
CA GLY A 258 -2.74 -13.00 -17.20
C GLY A 258 -2.76 -12.73 -15.69
N SER A 259 -3.92 -12.81 -15.02
CA SER A 259 -3.99 -12.82 -13.56
C SER A 259 -3.69 -14.21 -12.97
N SER A 260 -3.81 -15.29 -13.78
CA SER A 260 -3.52 -16.66 -13.36
C SER A 260 -2.11 -16.79 -12.83
N GLY A 261 -1.97 -17.50 -11.70
CA GLY A 261 -0.72 -17.66 -10.97
C GLY A 261 -0.42 -16.51 -9.99
N GLY A 262 -1.16 -15.41 -10.06
CA GLY A 262 -1.03 -14.31 -9.10
C GLY A 262 -1.64 -14.64 -7.74
N PRO A 263 -1.25 -13.92 -6.67
CA PRO A 263 -1.77 -14.15 -5.33
C PRO A 263 -3.16 -13.55 -5.14
N LEU A 264 -3.98 -14.26 -4.36
CA LEU A 264 -5.14 -13.72 -3.66
C LEU A 264 -4.74 -13.43 -2.21
N VAL A 265 -4.89 -12.21 -1.76
CA VAL A 265 -4.28 -11.69 -0.53
C VAL A 265 -5.34 -11.17 0.42
N ASN A 266 -5.17 -11.38 1.72
CA ASN A 266 -6.05 -10.83 2.77
C ASN A 266 -5.70 -9.37 3.12
N GLN A 267 -6.43 -8.78 4.06
CA GLN A 267 -6.22 -7.42 4.52
C GLN A 267 -4.86 -7.18 5.23
N SER A 268 -4.20 -8.22 5.69
CA SER A 268 -2.89 -8.14 6.35
C SER A 268 -1.72 -8.23 5.37
N GLY A 269 -1.97 -8.45 4.08
CA GLY A 269 -0.94 -8.66 3.07
C GLY A 269 -0.47 -10.12 2.98
N GLU A 270 -1.20 -11.06 3.58
CA GLU A 270 -0.87 -12.48 3.58
C GLU A 270 -1.59 -13.18 2.42
N VAL A 271 -0.91 -14.09 1.73
CA VAL A 271 -1.45 -14.82 0.59
C VAL A 271 -2.33 -15.97 1.05
N LEU A 272 -3.61 -15.91 0.67
CA LEU A 272 -4.62 -16.94 0.93
C LEU A 272 -4.63 -18.04 -0.13
N GLY A 273 -4.24 -17.70 -1.37
CA GLY A 273 -4.29 -18.65 -2.47
C GLY A 273 -3.71 -18.13 -3.77
N VAL A 274 -3.70 -19.01 -4.77
CA VAL A 274 -3.21 -18.77 -6.14
C VAL A 274 -4.41 -18.63 -7.08
N VAL A 275 -4.57 -17.47 -7.71
CA VAL A 275 -5.64 -17.23 -8.70
C VAL A 275 -5.46 -18.17 -9.88
N THR A 276 -6.49 -18.98 -10.22
CA THR A 276 -6.35 -20.01 -11.25
C THR A 276 -7.40 -19.95 -12.35
N ALA A 277 -8.67 -19.74 -11.99
CA ALA A 277 -9.77 -19.84 -12.94
C ALA A 277 -10.81 -18.75 -12.73
N LEU A 278 -11.65 -18.56 -13.74
CA LEU A 278 -12.89 -17.81 -13.58
C LEU A 278 -14.02 -18.57 -14.25
N LEU A 279 -15.22 -18.44 -13.69
CA LEU A 279 -16.41 -18.92 -14.36
C LEU A 279 -16.84 -17.89 -15.39
N ASN A 280 -16.85 -18.31 -16.63
CA ASN A 280 -17.32 -17.48 -17.72
C ASN A 280 -18.49 -18.16 -18.43
N PRO A 281 -19.72 -17.69 -18.23
CA PRO A 281 -20.86 -18.19 -18.92
C PRO A 281 -20.96 -17.69 -20.38
N SER A 282 -20.11 -16.74 -20.78
CA SER A 282 -20.11 -16.15 -22.12
C SER A 282 -18.96 -16.69 -22.96
N PRO A 283 -19.15 -16.95 -24.26
CA PRO A 283 -18.07 -17.38 -25.18
C PRO A 283 -16.91 -16.38 -25.28
N ASP A 284 -17.15 -15.10 -24.94
CA ASP A 284 -16.19 -14.01 -25.09
C ASP A 284 -15.12 -13.93 -23.98
N GLY A 285 -15.15 -14.82 -22.99
CA GLY A 285 -14.14 -14.90 -21.94
C GLY A 285 -14.16 -13.75 -20.92
N ALA A 286 -15.28 -12.98 -20.83
CA ALA A 286 -15.38 -11.84 -19.93
C ALA A 286 -15.57 -12.26 -18.45
N PHE A 287 -14.95 -11.55 -17.53
CA PHE A 287 -15.17 -11.75 -16.09
C PHE A 287 -16.61 -11.47 -15.70
N ALA A 288 -17.27 -12.46 -15.13
CA ALA A 288 -18.69 -12.39 -14.71
C ALA A 288 -18.86 -12.20 -13.19
N GLY A 289 -17.83 -11.75 -12.47
CA GLY A 289 -17.87 -11.60 -11.03
C GLY A 289 -17.60 -12.88 -10.24
N ILE A 290 -17.06 -13.93 -10.87
CA ILE A 290 -16.78 -15.21 -10.22
C ILE A 290 -15.36 -15.65 -10.60
N GLY A 291 -14.41 -15.46 -9.66
CA GLY A 291 -13.05 -15.96 -9.73
C GLY A 291 -12.82 -17.10 -8.75
N PHE A 292 -11.80 -17.91 -9.01
CA PHE A 292 -11.38 -19.01 -8.16
C PHE A 292 -9.88 -18.97 -7.89
N ALA A 293 -9.50 -19.32 -6.65
CA ALA A 293 -8.12 -19.49 -6.24
C ALA A 293 -7.92 -20.83 -5.53
N ILE A 294 -6.77 -21.43 -5.78
CA ILE A 294 -6.31 -22.62 -5.07
C ILE A 294 -5.83 -22.15 -3.70
N THR A 295 -6.23 -22.82 -2.62
CA THR A 295 -5.82 -22.45 -1.25
C THR A 295 -4.32 -22.58 -1.06
N MET A 296 -3.72 -21.73 -0.20
CA MET A 296 -2.29 -21.84 0.12
C MET A 296 -1.94 -23.14 0.82
N GLU A 297 -2.85 -23.77 1.57
CA GLU A 297 -2.65 -25.08 2.15
C GLU A 297 -2.39 -26.15 1.06
N SER A 298 -3.20 -26.14 0.00
CA SER A 298 -2.99 -27.02 -1.16
C SER A 298 -1.70 -26.69 -1.90
N ALA A 299 -1.36 -25.40 -2.02
CA ALA A 299 -0.18 -24.94 -2.73
C ALA A 299 1.13 -25.16 -1.95
N ALA A 300 1.13 -25.03 -0.64
CA ALA A 300 2.29 -25.28 0.20
C ALA A 300 2.77 -26.73 0.09
N ASN A 301 1.83 -27.68 0.10
CA ASN A 301 2.15 -29.09 -0.13
C ASN A 301 2.83 -29.32 -1.49
N ALA A 302 2.40 -28.60 -2.54
CA ALA A 302 3.01 -28.64 -3.87
C ALA A 302 4.43 -28.05 -3.90
N ALA A 303 4.68 -27.02 -3.11
CA ALA A 303 5.95 -26.30 -3.05
C ALA A 303 6.95 -26.93 -2.07
N GLY A 304 6.59 -28.04 -1.38
CA GLY A 304 7.41 -28.62 -0.33
C GLY A 304 7.63 -27.68 0.85
N ILE A 305 6.64 -26.84 1.15
CA ILE A 305 6.61 -25.96 2.31
C ILE A 305 5.91 -26.72 3.42
N PRO A 306 6.47 -26.80 4.65
CA PRO A 306 5.77 -27.43 5.76
C PRO A 306 4.43 -26.72 6.03
N PRO A 307 3.41 -27.44 6.51
CA PRO A 307 2.14 -26.83 6.91
C PRO A 307 2.39 -25.80 8.03
N PHE A 308 1.70 -24.67 7.95
CA PHE A 308 1.83 -23.57 8.93
C PHE A 308 0.81 -23.69 10.04
#